data_b9a96f975bd104ca160006f4c25c4421
#
_entry.id   b9a96f975bd104ca160006f4c25c4421
#
_cell.length_a   1.000
_cell.length_b   1.000
_cell.length_c   1.000
_cell.angle_alpha   90.00
_cell.angle_beta   90.00
_cell.angle_gamma   90.00
#
_symmetry.space_group_name_H-M   'P 1'
#
loop_
_entity.id
_entity.type
_entity.pdbx_description
1 polymer ?
#
loop_
_entity_poly.entity_id
_entity_poly.type
_entity_poly.pdbx_seq_one_letter_code
_entity_poly.pdbx_strand_id
1 'polypeptide(L)'
;MPTNTLSDARCKGAKPTDKPYKLFDGGGLHLYVSTTGSRTWRLAYRLAGKPQTMSLGSYPEISLAAARVKREEAKRALIEGHDPMAPRRANRQGVTLAEAADTYWKGRKDVSDSYRSNAMRGIEMHLARLQAKTVGSITRDDLLAELLRMDAAGLHVYVRKVRMWIGQVFEWAVENGMANTNPAALIRPEKAFGRSKTTSFAALTLREVPEFLGRLALEGDLQSVLACRMLALTWVRTNELRMMEWSEVDEAAKTWLIPAGKMKRDRDHLVPLSDQSLAVLKKLRARSRPEARYVLSAPHRMDRPMSENAVLTLIARMGYRGR
;
A
#
# COMPACT_ATOMS: atom_id res chain seq x y z
N MET A 1 8.22 20.18 48.73
CA MET A 1 8.02 21.49 48.08
C MET A 1 6.56 21.64 47.77
N PRO A 2 5.96 22.82 47.95
CA PRO A 2 4.55 23.03 47.65
C PRO A 2 4.26 22.77 46.17
N THR A 3 3.13 22.15 45.88
CA THR A 3 2.64 21.87 44.53
C THR A 3 1.41 22.72 44.24
N ASN A 4 1.11 22.92 42.95
CA ASN A 4 -0.03 23.73 42.50
C ASN A 4 0.05 25.21 42.90
N THR A 5 1.25 25.81 42.79
CA THR A 5 1.50 27.18 43.18
C THR A 5 1.14 28.24 42.15
N LEU A 6 0.98 27.84 40.85
CA LEU A 6 0.59 28.75 39.80
C LEU A 6 -0.93 28.91 39.69
N SER A 7 -1.35 30.10 39.26
CA SER A 7 -2.71 30.36 38.79
C SER A 7 -2.73 30.56 37.27
N ASP A 8 -3.87 30.32 36.62
CA ASP A 8 -4.03 30.52 35.19
C ASP A 8 -3.83 32.00 34.79
N ALA A 9 -4.28 32.92 35.67
CA ALA A 9 -4.04 34.35 35.49
C ALA A 9 -2.54 34.68 35.39
N ARG A 10 -1.70 34.02 36.23
CA ARG A 10 -0.25 34.23 36.21
C ARG A 10 0.38 33.62 34.95
N CYS A 11 -0.12 32.51 34.48
CA CYS A 11 0.33 31.91 33.21
C CYS A 11 -0.04 32.77 32.01
N LYS A 12 -1.25 33.32 32.00
CA LYS A 12 -1.75 34.24 30.96
C LYS A 12 -1.00 35.55 30.91
N GLY A 13 -0.68 36.12 32.10
CA GLY A 13 0.05 37.36 32.26
C GLY A 13 1.57 37.28 32.06
N ALA A 14 2.12 36.09 31.80
CA ALA A 14 3.56 35.90 31.58
C ALA A 14 4.00 36.54 30.26
N LYS A 15 4.80 37.60 30.31
CA LYS A 15 5.34 38.34 29.16
C LYS A 15 6.79 37.95 28.91
N PRO A 16 7.28 38.01 27.67
CA PRO A 16 8.68 37.76 27.36
C PRO A 16 9.57 38.81 28.01
N THR A 17 10.78 38.43 28.38
CA THR A 17 11.84 39.27 28.90
C THR A 17 13.13 39.03 28.10
N ASP A 18 14.17 39.83 28.33
CA ASP A 18 15.47 39.70 27.64
C ASP A 18 16.13 38.32 27.80
N LYS A 19 15.75 37.59 28.85
CA LYS A 19 16.22 36.22 29.11
C LYS A 19 15.03 35.32 29.34
N PRO A 20 15.09 34.04 28.86
CA PRO A 20 14.04 33.08 29.13
C PRO A 20 13.96 32.79 30.64
N TYR A 21 12.75 32.55 31.14
CA TYR A 21 12.54 32.27 32.56
C TYR A 21 11.51 31.16 32.77
N LYS A 22 11.43 30.70 34.02
CA LYS A 22 10.55 29.60 34.44
C LYS A 22 9.59 30.09 35.53
N LEU A 23 8.32 29.78 35.39
CA LEU A 23 7.30 29.90 36.43
C LEU A 23 7.02 28.48 36.96
N PHE A 24 7.38 28.25 38.21
CA PHE A 24 7.28 26.93 38.84
C PHE A 24 5.89 26.71 39.44
N ASP A 25 5.28 25.51 39.11
CA ASP A 25 4.02 25.06 39.70
C ASP A 25 4.22 24.04 40.84
N GLY A 26 5.45 23.55 40.97
CA GLY A 26 5.80 22.52 41.93
C GLY A 26 5.75 21.09 41.36
N GLY A 27 6.37 20.16 42.07
CA GLY A 27 6.48 18.78 41.66
C GLY A 27 7.25 18.56 40.35
N GLY A 28 8.17 19.49 39.98
CA GLY A 28 8.94 19.49 38.74
C GLY A 28 8.27 20.21 37.57
N LEU A 29 6.97 20.53 37.67
CA LEU A 29 6.22 21.23 36.61
C LEU A 29 6.56 22.73 36.63
N HIS A 30 6.84 23.28 35.46
CA HIS A 30 7.06 24.70 35.26
C HIS A 30 6.64 25.17 33.86
N LEU A 31 6.20 26.42 33.75
CA LEU A 31 5.99 27.10 32.49
C LEU A 31 7.29 27.77 32.06
N TYR A 32 7.85 27.37 30.96
CA TYR A 32 9.01 28.01 30.35
C TYR A 32 8.55 29.10 29.39
N VAL A 33 9.00 30.34 29.62
CA VAL A 33 8.71 31.50 28.78
C VAL A 33 9.97 31.87 28.02
N SER A 34 9.90 31.85 26.71
CA SER A 34 11.02 32.21 25.84
C SER A 34 11.11 33.72 25.64
N THR A 35 12.24 34.21 25.13
CA THR A 35 12.44 35.60 24.71
C THR A 35 11.53 36.03 23.57
N THR A 36 11.03 35.10 22.78
CA THR A 36 10.07 35.33 21.68
C THR A 36 8.61 35.29 22.12
N GLY A 37 8.34 35.07 23.43
CA GLY A 37 6.98 35.02 23.99
C GLY A 37 6.30 33.64 23.91
N SER A 38 6.96 32.61 23.38
CA SER A 38 6.39 31.26 23.43
C SER A 38 6.40 30.74 24.89
N ARG A 39 5.31 30.07 25.26
CA ARG A 39 5.09 29.56 26.62
C ARG A 39 4.88 28.06 26.53
N THR A 40 5.79 27.28 27.13
CA THR A 40 5.79 25.81 27.01
C THR A 40 5.83 25.18 28.41
N TRP A 41 4.90 24.26 28.65
CA TRP A 41 4.92 23.43 29.85
C TRP A 41 6.06 22.44 29.81
N ARG A 42 6.86 22.38 30.87
CA ARG A 42 7.98 21.45 31.02
C ARG A 42 7.91 20.78 32.38
N LEU A 43 8.27 19.50 32.40
CA LEU A 43 8.41 18.73 33.63
C LEU A 43 9.87 18.33 33.80
N ALA A 44 10.48 18.76 34.90
CA ALA A 44 11.80 18.30 35.33
C ALA A 44 11.63 17.08 36.24
N TYR A 45 12.35 16.01 35.96
CA TYR A 45 12.31 14.73 36.71
C TYR A 45 13.69 14.07 36.75
N ARG A 46 13.86 13.03 37.56
CA ARG A 46 15.08 12.23 37.60
C ARG A 46 14.77 10.82 37.11
N LEU A 47 15.61 10.29 36.22
CA LEU A 47 15.56 8.91 35.75
C LEU A 47 16.91 8.26 36.05
N ALA A 48 16.92 7.17 36.81
CA ALA A 48 18.16 6.49 37.27
C ALA A 48 19.18 7.50 37.85
N GLY A 49 18.72 8.46 38.71
CA GLY A 49 19.55 9.47 39.33
C GLY A 49 19.94 10.67 38.45
N LYS A 50 19.78 10.59 37.11
CA LYS A 50 20.13 11.65 36.16
C LYS A 50 18.98 12.65 35.97
N PRO A 51 19.24 13.97 35.97
CA PRO A 51 18.20 14.97 35.72
C PRO A 51 17.76 14.93 34.24
N GLN A 52 16.45 15.00 34.04
CA GLN A 52 15.81 15.04 32.74
C GLN A 52 14.73 16.11 32.70
N THR A 53 14.38 16.60 31.51
CA THR A 53 13.28 17.53 31.30
C THR A 53 12.47 17.10 30.09
N MET A 54 11.14 16.98 30.24
CA MET A 54 10.22 16.72 29.15
C MET A 54 9.30 17.91 28.88
N SER A 55 8.96 18.12 27.60
CA SER A 55 7.94 19.09 27.19
C SER A 55 6.57 18.43 27.21
N LEU A 56 5.59 19.11 27.84
CA LEU A 56 4.20 18.64 27.94
C LEU A 56 3.27 19.28 26.90
N GLY A 57 3.72 20.37 26.25
CA GLY A 57 2.98 21.12 25.24
C GLY A 57 2.94 22.62 25.48
N SER A 58 2.39 23.39 24.54
CA SER A 58 2.34 24.87 24.58
C SER A 58 1.14 25.36 25.34
N TYR A 59 1.33 26.50 26.05
CA TYR A 59 0.22 27.25 26.63
C TYR A 59 -0.23 28.33 25.62
N PRO A 60 -1.52 28.59 25.38
CA PRO A 60 -2.69 28.05 26.12
C PRO A 60 -3.29 26.77 25.60
N GLU A 61 -2.77 26.15 24.53
CA GLU A 61 -3.28 24.89 23.95
C GLU A 61 -3.41 23.78 25.02
N ILE A 62 -2.39 23.70 25.89
CA ILE A 62 -2.43 22.88 27.10
C ILE A 62 -2.68 23.83 28.28
N SER A 63 -3.87 23.73 28.88
CA SER A 63 -4.20 24.52 30.09
C SER A 63 -3.35 24.09 31.29
N LEU A 64 -3.29 24.95 32.34
CA LEU A 64 -2.62 24.63 33.59
C LEU A 64 -3.16 23.31 34.20
N ALA A 65 -4.49 23.12 34.19
CA ALA A 65 -5.11 21.90 34.69
C ALA A 65 -4.65 20.67 33.92
N ALA A 66 -4.65 20.72 32.57
CA ALA A 66 -4.18 19.66 31.73
C ALA A 66 -2.68 19.36 31.92
N ALA A 67 -1.85 20.38 32.13
CA ALA A 67 -0.42 20.21 32.42
C ALA A 67 -0.19 19.49 33.76
N ARG A 68 -1.03 19.75 34.75
CA ARG A 68 -1.00 19.06 36.07
C ARG A 68 -1.36 17.59 35.92
N VAL A 69 -2.41 17.26 35.14
CA VAL A 69 -2.77 15.86 34.86
C VAL A 69 -1.60 15.12 34.22
N LYS A 70 -1.00 15.70 33.19
CA LYS A 70 0.17 15.11 32.50
C LYS A 70 1.39 14.95 33.43
N ARG A 71 1.56 15.85 34.40
CA ARG A 71 2.59 15.69 35.43
C ARG A 71 2.33 14.45 36.28
N GLU A 72 1.09 14.26 36.76
CA GLU A 72 0.76 13.08 37.59
C GLU A 72 0.88 11.79 36.81
N GLU A 73 0.47 11.75 35.54
CA GLU A 73 0.68 10.59 34.66
C GLU A 73 2.17 10.25 34.52
N ALA A 74 3.01 11.24 34.25
CA ALA A 74 4.46 11.06 34.15
C ALA A 74 5.08 10.57 35.47
N LYS A 75 4.63 11.11 36.63
CA LYS A 75 5.09 10.63 37.93
C LYS A 75 4.69 9.21 38.22
N ARG A 76 3.46 8.81 37.83
CA ARG A 76 2.97 7.43 38.00
C ARG A 76 3.87 6.47 37.21
N ALA A 77 4.15 6.79 35.93
CA ALA A 77 5.05 6.00 35.10
C ALA A 77 6.45 5.85 35.74
N LEU A 78 6.99 6.94 36.35
CA LEU A 78 8.28 6.90 37.03
C LEU A 78 8.27 6.04 38.30
N ILE A 79 7.17 6.03 39.07
CA ILE A 79 6.98 5.15 40.23
C ILE A 79 6.91 3.70 39.80
N GLU A 80 6.28 3.40 38.67
CA GLU A 80 6.22 2.07 38.05
C GLU A 80 7.53 1.63 37.39
N GLY A 81 8.58 2.46 37.48
CA GLY A 81 9.89 2.17 36.91
C GLY A 81 10.03 2.44 35.41
N HIS A 82 9.03 3.06 34.79
CA HIS A 82 9.02 3.36 33.37
C HIS A 82 9.51 4.79 33.07
N ASP A 83 10.32 4.94 31.99
CA ASP A 83 10.68 6.28 31.49
C ASP A 83 9.47 6.90 30.76
N PRO A 84 8.87 8.01 31.25
CA PRO A 84 7.75 8.66 30.56
C PRO A 84 8.11 9.21 29.16
N MET A 85 9.40 9.30 28.83
CA MET A 85 9.89 9.66 27.51
C MET A 85 10.29 8.46 26.65
N ALA A 86 10.27 7.23 27.18
CA ALA A 86 10.62 6.02 26.42
C ALA A 86 9.79 5.86 25.13
N PRO A 87 8.45 6.05 25.12
CA PRO A 87 7.67 5.97 23.90
C PRO A 87 8.07 7.03 22.86
N ARG A 88 8.40 8.26 23.31
CA ARG A 88 8.85 9.35 22.42
C ARG A 88 10.25 9.11 21.88
N ARG A 89 11.14 8.49 22.66
CA ARG A 89 12.51 8.14 22.24
C ARG A 89 12.49 6.97 21.28
N ALA A 90 11.72 5.93 21.57
CA ALA A 90 11.51 4.80 20.68
C ALA A 90 10.92 5.24 19.32
N ASN A 91 9.97 6.19 19.34
CA ASN A 91 9.40 6.78 18.12
C ASN A 91 10.40 7.62 17.30
N ARG A 92 11.45 8.18 17.90
CA ARG A 92 12.51 8.92 17.18
C ARG A 92 13.60 8.03 16.61
N GLN A 93 13.84 6.87 17.20
CA GLN A 93 14.86 5.89 16.79
C GLN A 93 14.26 4.63 16.15
N GLY A 94 12.95 4.57 16.02
CA GLY A 94 12.24 3.42 15.49
C GLY A 94 12.29 3.34 13.96
N VAL A 95 12.01 2.15 13.46
CA VAL A 95 11.91 1.83 12.03
C VAL A 95 10.83 2.69 11.38
N THR A 96 11.13 3.35 10.27
CA THR A 96 10.18 4.14 9.49
C THR A 96 9.16 3.26 8.77
N LEU A 97 8.05 3.86 8.34
CA LEU A 97 7.05 3.13 7.55
C LEU A 97 7.65 2.59 6.25
N ALA A 98 8.50 3.37 5.59
CA ALA A 98 9.18 2.95 4.36
C ALA A 98 10.04 1.71 4.58
N GLU A 99 10.89 1.71 5.62
CA GLU A 99 11.76 0.59 5.97
C GLU A 99 10.97 -0.66 6.40
N ALA A 100 9.92 -0.48 7.20
CA ALA A 100 9.06 -1.57 7.63
C ALA A 100 8.31 -2.22 6.45
N ALA A 101 7.73 -1.40 5.56
CA ALA A 101 7.04 -1.88 4.37
C ALA A 101 8.00 -2.61 3.42
N ASP A 102 9.18 -2.06 3.19
CA ASP A 102 10.21 -2.68 2.34
C ASP A 102 10.64 -4.03 2.90
N THR A 103 10.97 -4.09 4.20
CA THR A 103 11.40 -5.33 4.87
C THR A 103 10.30 -6.39 4.84
N TYR A 104 9.08 -6.02 5.20
CA TYR A 104 7.93 -6.94 5.20
C TYR A 104 7.66 -7.51 3.81
N TRP A 105 7.48 -6.64 2.81
CA TRP A 105 7.10 -7.09 1.46
C TRP A 105 8.22 -7.82 0.74
N LYS A 106 9.49 -7.49 0.96
CA LYS A 106 10.63 -8.27 0.45
C LYS A 106 10.71 -9.66 1.05
N GLY A 107 10.31 -9.80 2.31
CA GLY A 107 10.26 -11.09 3.02
C GLY A 107 9.13 -12.03 2.56
N ARG A 108 8.07 -11.53 1.94
CA ARG A 108 6.89 -12.31 1.50
C ARG A 108 7.18 -13.09 0.21
N LYS A 109 7.66 -14.33 0.39
CA LYS A 109 7.93 -15.27 -0.71
C LYS A 109 6.70 -16.08 -1.15
N ASP A 110 5.66 -16.06 -0.35
CA ASP A 110 4.38 -16.76 -0.55
C ASP A 110 3.42 -16.05 -1.52
N VAL A 111 3.77 -14.86 -1.98
CA VAL A 111 3.00 -14.07 -2.95
C VAL A 111 3.80 -13.81 -4.22
N SER A 112 3.10 -13.59 -5.35
CA SER A 112 3.76 -13.29 -6.62
C SER A 112 4.50 -11.95 -6.58
N ASP A 113 5.57 -11.82 -7.39
CA ASP A 113 6.33 -10.56 -7.52
C ASP A 113 5.47 -9.38 -7.94
N SER A 114 4.49 -9.63 -8.82
CA SER A 114 3.54 -8.61 -9.26
C SER A 114 2.66 -8.11 -8.11
N TYR A 115 2.16 -9.02 -7.26
CA TYR A 115 1.36 -8.65 -6.09
C TYR A 115 2.18 -7.83 -5.10
N ARG A 116 3.40 -8.27 -4.78
CA ARG A 116 4.35 -7.60 -3.90
C ARG A 116 4.68 -6.19 -4.41
N SER A 117 5.05 -6.07 -5.69
CA SER A 117 5.36 -4.78 -6.32
C SER A 117 4.17 -3.82 -6.31
N ASN A 118 2.96 -4.33 -6.54
CA ASN A 118 1.74 -3.52 -6.48
C ASN A 118 1.44 -3.04 -5.05
N ALA A 119 1.67 -3.87 -4.03
CA ALA A 119 1.47 -3.50 -2.64
C ALA A 119 2.48 -2.42 -2.21
N MET A 120 3.77 -2.62 -2.52
CA MET A 120 4.82 -1.66 -2.23
C MET A 120 4.56 -0.31 -2.90
N ARG A 121 4.29 -0.31 -4.22
CA ARG A 121 3.98 0.91 -4.97
C ARG A 121 2.73 1.62 -4.43
N GLY A 122 1.69 0.85 -4.07
CA GLY A 122 0.46 1.41 -3.50
C GLY A 122 0.69 2.10 -2.16
N ILE A 123 1.48 1.50 -1.28
CA ILE A 123 1.86 2.08 0.01
C ILE A 123 2.74 3.31 -0.20
N GLU A 124 3.77 3.22 -1.04
CA GLU A 124 4.70 4.32 -1.32
C GLU A 124 3.96 5.54 -1.89
N MET A 125 3.17 5.34 -2.94
CA MET A 125 2.49 6.42 -3.65
C MET A 125 1.41 7.11 -2.80
N HIS A 126 0.59 6.33 -2.11
CA HIS A 126 -0.60 6.87 -1.45
C HIS A 126 -0.40 7.21 0.02
N LEU A 127 0.65 6.69 0.66
CA LEU A 127 1.01 7.01 2.03
C LEU A 127 2.34 7.78 2.10
N ALA A 128 2.67 8.57 1.07
CA ALA A 128 3.94 9.28 0.93
C ALA A 128 4.28 10.16 2.14
N ARG A 129 3.26 10.82 2.74
CA ARG A 129 3.46 11.69 3.92
C ARG A 129 3.77 10.94 5.20
N LEU A 130 3.50 9.63 5.24
CA LEU A 130 3.77 8.77 6.38
C LEU A 130 5.08 8.01 6.27
N GLN A 131 5.71 7.97 5.07
CA GLN A 131 6.89 7.14 4.80
C GLN A 131 8.06 7.40 5.77
N ALA A 132 8.30 8.67 6.14
CA ALA A 132 9.36 9.06 7.05
C ALA A 132 8.97 9.00 8.53
N LYS A 133 7.69 8.75 8.86
CA LYS A 133 7.27 8.54 10.25
C LYS A 133 7.64 7.15 10.72
N THR A 134 8.02 7.01 11.98
CA THR A 134 8.23 5.69 12.59
C THR A 134 6.90 4.95 12.75
N VAL A 135 6.88 3.65 12.50
CA VAL A 135 5.64 2.84 12.56
C VAL A 135 4.92 2.96 13.90
N GLY A 136 5.67 3.04 15.01
CA GLY A 136 5.10 3.20 16.35
C GLY A 136 4.47 4.58 16.61
N SER A 137 4.73 5.60 15.77
CA SER A 137 4.19 6.95 15.91
C SER A 137 2.96 7.21 15.04
N ILE A 138 2.66 6.34 14.08
CA ILE A 138 1.55 6.52 13.17
C ILE A 138 0.25 6.13 13.88
N THR A 139 -0.64 7.12 14.00
CA THR A 139 -1.95 6.93 14.61
C THR A 139 -2.99 6.47 13.59
N ARG A 140 -4.15 6.01 14.12
CA ARG A 140 -5.33 5.73 13.29
C ARG A 140 -5.73 6.94 12.45
N ASP A 141 -5.69 8.13 13.02
CA ASP A 141 -6.16 9.35 12.36
C ASP A 141 -5.17 9.82 11.29
N ASP A 142 -3.86 9.65 11.52
CA ASP A 142 -2.85 9.87 10.47
C ASP A 142 -3.13 8.99 9.25
N LEU A 143 -3.33 7.69 9.47
CA LEU A 143 -3.58 6.74 8.38
C LEU A 143 -4.93 6.98 7.71
N LEU A 144 -5.98 7.24 8.49
CA LEU A 144 -7.31 7.52 7.96
C LEU A 144 -7.33 8.76 7.09
N ALA A 145 -6.61 9.82 7.46
CA ALA A 145 -6.52 11.05 6.66
C ALA A 145 -5.94 10.80 5.26
N GLU A 146 -4.89 9.97 5.13
CA GLU A 146 -4.33 9.62 3.82
C GLU A 146 -5.31 8.74 3.00
N LEU A 147 -5.92 7.75 3.64
CA LEU A 147 -6.89 6.87 2.98
C LEU A 147 -8.15 7.62 2.52
N LEU A 148 -8.65 8.59 3.29
CA LEU A 148 -9.77 9.43 2.88
C LEU A 148 -9.43 10.33 1.68
N ARG A 149 -8.19 10.79 1.53
CA ARG A 149 -7.76 11.49 0.30
C ARG A 149 -7.84 10.59 -0.93
N MET A 150 -7.48 9.32 -0.79
CA MET A 150 -7.64 8.35 -1.88
C MET A 150 -9.11 8.15 -2.24
N ASP A 151 -9.96 8.01 -1.24
CA ASP A 151 -11.40 7.81 -1.44
C ASP A 151 -12.03 9.03 -2.13
N ALA A 152 -11.69 10.25 -1.68
CA ALA A 152 -12.11 11.51 -2.30
C ALA A 152 -11.62 11.68 -3.75
N ALA A 153 -10.47 11.09 -4.10
CA ALA A 153 -9.96 11.03 -5.47
C ALA A 153 -10.63 9.95 -6.35
N GLY A 154 -11.70 9.30 -5.86
CA GLY A 154 -12.45 8.28 -6.59
C GLY A 154 -11.84 6.88 -6.58
N LEU A 155 -10.79 6.65 -5.80
CA LEU A 155 -10.09 5.36 -5.71
C LEU A 155 -10.77 4.37 -4.74
N HIS A 156 -12.11 4.32 -4.74
CA HIS A 156 -12.94 3.60 -3.75
C HIS A 156 -12.61 2.11 -3.58
N VAL A 157 -12.22 1.41 -4.65
CA VAL A 157 -11.80 0.00 -4.59
C VAL A 157 -10.35 -0.11 -4.13
N TYR A 158 -9.50 0.80 -4.63
CA TYR A 158 -8.06 0.71 -4.42
C TYR A 158 -7.65 1.10 -2.99
N VAL A 159 -8.36 2.05 -2.38
CA VAL A 159 -8.14 2.44 -0.97
C VAL A 159 -8.29 1.25 -0.01
N ARG A 160 -9.23 0.33 -0.29
CA ARG A 160 -9.41 -0.88 0.51
C ARG A 160 -8.22 -1.82 0.40
N LYS A 161 -7.62 -1.93 -0.79
CA LYS A 161 -6.39 -2.71 -1.01
C LYS A 161 -5.20 -2.09 -0.28
N VAL A 162 -5.00 -0.78 -0.38
CA VAL A 162 -3.91 -0.09 0.32
C VAL A 162 -4.07 -0.23 1.83
N ARG A 163 -5.29 -0.05 2.37
CA ARG A 163 -5.57 -0.28 3.79
C ARG A 163 -5.25 -1.72 4.22
N MET A 164 -5.59 -2.70 3.40
CA MET A 164 -5.26 -4.11 3.67
C MET A 164 -3.76 -4.36 3.65
N TRP A 165 -3.05 -3.86 2.64
CA TRP A 165 -1.60 -4.05 2.51
C TRP A 165 -0.82 -3.39 3.65
N ILE A 166 -1.18 -2.15 4.00
CA ILE A 166 -0.53 -1.47 5.13
C ILE A 166 -0.89 -2.11 6.46
N GLY A 167 -2.10 -2.66 6.59
CA GLY A 167 -2.52 -3.41 7.76
C GLY A 167 -1.65 -4.63 8.03
N GLN A 168 -1.22 -5.34 6.99
CA GLN A 168 -0.28 -6.46 7.11
C GLN A 168 1.12 -6.02 7.57
N VAL A 169 1.59 -4.86 7.10
CA VAL A 169 2.86 -4.27 7.56
C VAL A 169 2.79 -3.92 9.05
N PHE A 170 1.69 -3.29 9.50
CA PHE A 170 1.52 -2.95 10.91
C PHE A 170 1.34 -4.18 11.80
N GLU A 171 0.65 -5.23 11.32
CA GLU A 171 0.54 -6.50 12.04
C GLU A 171 1.93 -7.07 12.32
N TRP A 172 2.74 -7.21 11.26
CA TRP A 172 4.12 -7.65 11.37
C TRP A 172 4.97 -6.73 12.28
N ALA A 173 4.78 -5.41 12.20
CA ALA A 173 5.49 -4.46 13.05
C ALA A 173 5.13 -4.62 14.53
N VAL A 174 3.88 -4.95 14.85
CA VAL A 174 3.44 -5.26 16.22
C VAL A 174 4.07 -6.57 16.72
N GLU A 175 4.05 -7.63 15.91
CA GLU A 175 4.66 -8.92 16.25
C GLU A 175 6.17 -8.80 16.50
N ASN A 176 6.85 -7.86 15.83
CA ASN A 176 8.27 -7.61 16.01
C ASN A 176 8.59 -6.48 17.03
N GLY A 177 7.61 -6.02 17.81
CA GLY A 177 7.80 -5.02 18.85
C GLY A 177 8.12 -3.61 18.38
N MET A 178 7.94 -3.30 17.09
CA MET A 178 8.19 -2.00 16.48
C MET A 178 7.01 -1.03 16.65
N ALA A 179 5.82 -1.55 16.90
CA ALA A 179 4.59 -0.79 17.17
C ALA A 179 3.77 -1.48 18.26
N ASN A 180 2.99 -0.71 19.01
CA ASN A 180 2.12 -1.24 20.06
C ASN A 180 0.73 -1.67 19.53
N THR A 181 0.30 -1.08 18.42
CA THR A 181 -1.03 -1.32 17.84
C THR A 181 -0.99 -1.25 16.33
N ASN A 182 -1.93 -1.92 15.69
CA ASN A 182 -2.16 -1.82 14.25
C ASN A 182 -3.23 -0.75 13.96
N PRO A 183 -2.87 0.47 13.52
CA PRO A 183 -3.83 1.55 13.27
C PRO A 183 -4.79 1.23 12.11
N ALA A 184 -4.38 0.40 11.14
CA ALA A 184 -5.22 -0.01 10.04
C ALA A 184 -6.35 -0.94 10.49
N ALA A 185 -6.14 -1.78 11.50
CA ALA A 185 -7.18 -2.66 12.04
C ALA A 185 -8.37 -1.87 12.63
N LEU A 186 -8.10 -0.66 13.14
CA LEU A 186 -9.12 0.22 13.72
C LEU A 186 -9.98 0.96 12.67
N ILE A 187 -9.63 0.84 11.38
CA ILE A 187 -10.35 1.47 10.27
C ILE A 187 -11.26 0.41 9.63
N ARG A 188 -12.57 0.58 9.75
CA ARG A 188 -13.58 -0.28 9.11
C ARG A 188 -13.91 0.26 7.73
N PRO A 189 -13.50 -0.41 6.64
CA PRO A 189 -13.63 0.12 5.27
C PRO A 189 -15.08 0.44 4.87
N GLU A 190 -16.04 -0.34 5.33
CA GLU A 190 -17.45 -0.16 5.03
C GLU A 190 -18.10 1.04 5.74
N LYS A 191 -17.44 1.55 6.81
CA LYS A 191 -17.86 2.77 7.51
C LYS A 191 -17.03 3.99 7.13
N ALA A 192 -15.76 3.77 6.77
CA ALA A 192 -14.81 4.84 6.50
C ALA A 192 -14.87 5.34 5.05
N PHE A 193 -15.15 4.45 4.09
CA PHE A 193 -15.09 4.77 2.67
C PHE A 193 -16.45 4.63 1.99
N GLY A 194 -16.68 5.42 0.95
CA GLY A 194 -17.88 5.36 0.15
C GLY A 194 -18.16 3.95 -0.39
N ARG A 195 -19.43 3.65 -0.68
CA ARG A 195 -19.80 2.38 -1.32
C ARG A 195 -19.21 2.32 -2.71
N SER A 196 -18.34 1.35 -2.94
CA SER A 196 -17.90 1.01 -4.28
C SER A 196 -19.02 0.20 -4.95
N LYS A 197 -19.65 0.76 -5.98
CA LYS A 197 -20.44 -0.07 -6.90
C LYS A 197 -19.46 -0.94 -7.67
N THR A 198 -19.48 -2.23 -7.42
CA THR A 198 -18.76 -3.19 -8.25
C THR A 198 -19.49 -3.25 -9.59
N THR A 199 -18.98 -2.57 -10.60
CA THR A 199 -19.44 -2.78 -11.98
C THR A 199 -18.72 -4.01 -12.52
N SER A 200 -19.47 -4.98 -13.04
CA SER A 200 -18.87 -6.08 -13.79
C SER A 200 -18.08 -5.53 -14.97
N PHE A 201 -16.97 -6.18 -15.29
CA PHE A 201 -16.31 -5.87 -16.56
C PHE A 201 -17.29 -6.08 -17.70
N ALA A 202 -17.19 -5.24 -18.73
CA ALA A 202 -17.96 -5.41 -19.94
C ALA A 202 -17.67 -6.78 -20.55
N ALA A 203 -18.72 -7.45 -20.97
CA ALA A 203 -18.65 -8.75 -21.60
C ALA A 203 -19.62 -8.78 -22.79
N LEU A 204 -19.20 -9.45 -23.87
CA LEU A 204 -20.07 -9.68 -25.01
C LEU A 204 -21.19 -10.67 -24.64
N THR A 205 -22.40 -10.35 -25.03
CA THR A 205 -23.49 -11.34 -25.03
C THR A 205 -23.29 -12.34 -26.18
N LEU A 206 -23.89 -13.52 -26.07
CA LEU A 206 -23.82 -14.52 -27.12
C LEU A 206 -24.32 -13.99 -28.49
N ARG A 207 -25.22 -13.01 -28.49
CA ARG A 207 -25.75 -12.38 -29.73
C ARG A 207 -24.71 -11.45 -30.39
N GLU A 208 -23.79 -10.87 -29.61
CA GLU A 208 -22.76 -9.96 -30.10
C GLU A 208 -21.50 -10.70 -30.57
N VAL A 209 -21.31 -11.97 -30.15
CA VAL A 209 -20.13 -12.76 -30.53
C VAL A 209 -19.96 -12.91 -32.05
N PRO A 210 -20.99 -13.23 -32.87
CA PRO A 210 -20.83 -13.33 -34.31
C PRO A 210 -20.36 -12.03 -34.97
N GLU A 211 -20.91 -10.89 -34.56
CA GLU A 211 -20.49 -9.58 -35.04
C GLU A 211 -19.03 -9.29 -34.67
N PHE A 212 -18.66 -9.57 -33.43
CA PHE A 212 -17.28 -9.40 -32.96
C PHE A 212 -16.30 -10.26 -33.78
N LEU A 213 -16.62 -11.53 -34.02
CA LEU A 213 -15.76 -12.42 -34.79
C LEU A 213 -15.69 -11.98 -36.26
N GLY A 214 -16.79 -11.48 -36.83
CA GLY A 214 -16.81 -10.93 -38.19
C GLY A 214 -15.90 -9.70 -38.31
N ARG A 215 -15.97 -8.75 -37.36
CA ARG A 215 -15.06 -7.61 -37.31
C ARG A 215 -13.61 -8.03 -37.11
N LEU A 216 -13.36 -8.99 -36.19
CA LEU A 216 -12.03 -9.53 -35.95
C LEU A 216 -11.44 -10.20 -37.23
N ALA A 217 -12.26 -10.78 -38.10
CA ALA A 217 -11.83 -11.34 -39.35
C ALA A 217 -11.33 -10.27 -40.35
N LEU A 218 -11.91 -9.07 -40.32
CA LEU A 218 -11.52 -7.95 -41.20
C LEU A 218 -10.19 -7.30 -40.79
N GLU A 219 -9.74 -7.49 -39.55
CA GLU A 219 -8.45 -6.93 -39.03
C GLU A 219 -7.20 -7.66 -39.56
N GLY A 220 -7.40 -8.64 -40.42
CA GLY A 220 -6.31 -9.44 -41.03
C GLY A 220 -5.64 -10.41 -40.06
N ASP A 221 -4.32 -10.58 -40.25
CA ASP A 221 -3.54 -11.58 -39.48
C ASP A 221 -2.48 -10.95 -38.58
N LEU A 222 -2.71 -9.73 -38.08
CA LEU A 222 -1.79 -9.14 -37.09
C LEU A 222 -1.64 -10.07 -35.87
N GLN A 223 -0.48 -10.07 -35.23
CA GLN A 223 -0.20 -10.94 -34.08
C GLN A 223 -1.24 -10.78 -32.96
N SER A 224 -1.69 -9.55 -32.67
CA SER A 224 -2.76 -9.28 -31.70
C SER A 224 -4.12 -9.86 -32.13
N VAL A 225 -4.40 -9.90 -33.43
CA VAL A 225 -5.62 -10.53 -33.99
C VAL A 225 -5.55 -12.04 -33.82
N LEU A 226 -4.43 -12.65 -34.19
CA LEU A 226 -4.20 -14.08 -34.01
C LEU A 226 -4.25 -14.48 -32.54
N ALA A 227 -3.70 -13.65 -31.64
CA ALA A 227 -3.82 -13.84 -30.19
C ALA A 227 -5.28 -13.77 -29.71
N CYS A 228 -6.07 -12.82 -30.20
CA CYS A 228 -7.48 -12.70 -29.88
C CYS A 228 -8.28 -13.92 -30.37
N ARG A 229 -7.99 -14.44 -31.59
CA ARG A 229 -8.59 -15.68 -32.11
C ARG A 229 -8.22 -16.89 -31.24
N MET A 230 -6.95 -17.02 -30.81
CA MET A 230 -6.54 -18.07 -29.88
C MET A 230 -7.29 -18.02 -28.56
N LEU A 231 -7.45 -16.82 -27.95
CA LEU A 231 -8.25 -16.66 -26.73
C LEU A 231 -9.70 -17.16 -26.91
N ALA A 232 -10.33 -16.83 -28.06
CA ALA A 232 -11.70 -17.26 -28.37
C ALA A 232 -11.81 -18.78 -28.57
N LEU A 233 -10.76 -19.41 -29.06
CA LEU A 233 -10.75 -20.87 -29.37
C LEU A 233 -10.35 -21.71 -28.15
N THR A 234 -9.53 -21.18 -27.23
CA THR A 234 -8.95 -21.97 -26.12
C THR A 234 -9.49 -21.59 -24.75
N TRP A 235 -10.13 -20.43 -24.59
CA TRP A 235 -10.70 -19.91 -23.34
C TRP A 235 -9.71 -19.82 -22.18
N VAL A 236 -8.42 -19.78 -22.47
CA VAL A 236 -7.37 -19.54 -21.47
C VAL A 236 -7.30 -18.07 -21.07
N ARG A 237 -6.64 -17.77 -19.97
CA ARG A 237 -6.43 -16.37 -19.58
C ARG A 237 -5.42 -15.68 -20.50
N THR A 238 -5.62 -14.39 -20.72
CA THR A 238 -4.74 -13.57 -21.59
C THR A 238 -3.26 -13.72 -21.23
N ASN A 239 -2.91 -13.78 -19.93
CA ASN A 239 -1.52 -13.95 -19.50
C ASN A 239 -1.00 -15.37 -19.78
N GLU A 240 -1.84 -16.39 -19.67
CA GLU A 240 -1.47 -17.78 -20.01
C GLU A 240 -1.12 -17.86 -21.49
N LEU A 241 -1.99 -17.36 -22.37
CA LEU A 241 -1.73 -17.33 -23.81
C LEU A 241 -0.49 -16.50 -24.16
N ARG A 242 -0.34 -15.33 -23.57
CA ARG A 242 0.81 -14.45 -23.82
C ARG A 242 2.15 -15.12 -23.51
N MET A 243 2.17 -15.95 -22.46
CA MET A 243 3.35 -16.68 -21.99
C MET A 243 3.50 -18.06 -22.64
N MET A 244 2.67 -18.40 -23.65
CA MET A 244 2.74 -19.65 -24.39
C MET A 244 4.09 -19.80 -25.09
N GLU A 245 4.76 -20.91 -24.88
CA GLU A 245 6.02 -21.25 -25.51
C GLU A 245 5.83 -22.33 -26.59
N TRP A 246 6.65 -22.30 -27.62
CA TRP A 246 6.58 -23.31 -28.67
C TRP A 246 6.85 -24.73 -28.17
N SER A 247 7.67 -24.88 -27.15
CA SER A 247 8.00 -26.15 -26.48
C SER A 247 6.82 -26.79 -25.73
N GLU A 248 5.77 -26.03 -25.48
CA GLU A 248 4.57 -26.48 -24.75
C GLU A 248 3.49 -27.03 -25.69
N VAL A 249 3.69 -26.90 -27.00
CA VAL A 249 2.71 -27.31 -28.05
C VAL A 249 3.08 -28.64 -28.68
N ASP A 250 2.19 -29.58 -28.56
CA ASP A 250 2.25 -30.83 -29.33
C ASP A 250 1.20 -30.76 -30.45
N GLU A 251 1.67 -30.47 -31.68
CA GLU A 251 0.80 -30.35 -32.85
C GLU A 251 0.23 -31.73 -33.28
N ALA A 252 0.99 -32.83 -33.07
CA ALA A 252 0.56 -34.18 -33.42
C ALA A 252 -0.54 -34.68 -32.48
N ALA A 253 -0.37 -34.46 -31.18
CA ALA A 253 -1.38 -34.76 -30.16
C ALA A 253 -2.50 -33.72 -30.11
N LYS A 254 -2.38 -32.61 -30.82
CA LYS A 254 -3.29 -31.43 -30.77
C LYS A 254 -3.50 -30.92 -29.34
N THR A 255 -2.43 -30.73 -28.61
CA THR A 255 -2.48 -30.29 -27.22
C THR A 255 -1.50 -29.16 -26.93
N TRP A 256 -1.83 -28.34 -25.97
CA TRP A 256 -0.96 -27.34 -25.34
C TRP A 256 -0.92 -27.60 -23.85
N LEU A 257 0.25 -27.92 -23.31
CA LEU A 257 0.47 -28.16 -21.90
C LEU A 257 0.98 -26.87 -21.26
N ILE A 258 0.17 -26.25 -20.39
CA ILE A 258 0.58 -25.10 -19.58
C ILE A 258 1.17 -25.65 -18.28
N PRO A 259 2.49 -25.45 -18.01
CA PRO A 259 3.12 -25.97 -16.80
C PRO A 259 2.56 -25.33 -15.52
N ALA A 260 2.55 -26.08 -14.42
CA ALA A 260 2.09 -25.66 -13.10
C ALA A 260 2.65 -24.28 -12.67
N GLY A 261 3.94 -24.06 -12.87
CA GLY A 261 4.61 -22.79 -12.51
C GLY A 261 4.09 -21.55 -13.25
N LYS A 262 3.32 -21.70 -14.34
CA LYS A 262 2.61 -20.61 -15.05
C LYS A 262 1.15 -20.47 -14.59
N MET A 263 0.65 -21.39 -13.77
CA MET A 263 -0.74 -21.45 -13.36
C MET A 263 -0.95 -20.91 -11.94
N LYS A 264 -2.06 -20.21 -11.74
CA LYS A 264 -2.39 -19.64 -10.40
C LYS A 264 -2.56 -20.71 -9.29
N ARG A 265 -2.91 -21.94 -9.66
CA ARG A 265 -3.17 -23.05 -8.73
C ARG A 265 -2.05 -24.08 -8.68
N ASP A 266 -0.89 -23.78 -9.26
CA ASP A 266 0.28 -24.67 -9.28
C ASP A 266 -0.06 -26.11 -9.70
N ARG A 267 -0.81 -26.21 -10.81
CA ARG A 267 -1.18 -27.49 -11.45
C ARG A 267 -1.08 -27.35 -12.95
N ASP A 268 -0.55 -28.37 -13.61
CA ASP A 268 -0.52 -28.43 -15.06
C ASP A 268 -1.92 -28.32 -15.63
N HIS A 269 -2.05 -27.64 -16.77
CA HIS A 269 -3.30 -27.46 -17.48
C HIS A 269 -3.14 -27.86 -18.93
N LEU A 270 -3.79 -28.96 -19.33
CA LEU A 270 -3.81 -29.44 -20.70
C LEU A 270 -4.96 -28.78 -21.46
N VAL A 271 -4.62 -28.04 -22.51
CA VAL A 271 -5.57 -27.39 -23.41
C VAL A 271 -5.66 -28.15 -24.72
N PRO A 272 -6.83 -28.71 -25.08
CA PRO A 272 -7.02 -29.32 -26.38
C PRO A 272 -7.03 -28.25 -27.48
N LEU A 273 -6.36 -28.50 -28.59
CA LEU A 273 -6.27 -27.61 -29.73
C LEU A 273 -7.17 -28.11 -30.87
N SER A 274 -8.14 -27.30 -31.26
CA SER A 274 -8.95 -27.52 -32.43
C SER A 274 -8.13 -27.32 -33.72
N ASP A 275 -8.64 -27.81 -34.85
CA ASP A 275 -8.01 -27.58 -36.16
C ASP A 275 -7.90 -26.09 -36.48
N GLN A 276 -8.87 -25.28 -36.02
CA GLN A 276 -8.82 -23.81 -36.13
C GLN A 276 -7.68 -23.23 -35.30
N SER A 277 -7.45 -23.72 -34.08
CA SER A 277 -6.33 -23.29 -33.21
C SER A 277 -5.00 -23.64 -33.88
N LEU A 278 -4.85 -24.84 -34.43
CA LEU A 278 -3.66 -25.25 -35.15
C LEU A 278 -3.41 -24.42 -36.41
N ALA A 279 -4.46 -24.03 -37.15
CA ALA A 279 -4.34 -23.12 -38.28
C ALA A 279 -3.85 -21.73 -37.85
N VAL A 280 -4.29 -21.23 -36.71
CA VAL A 280 -3.77 -19.96 -36.15
C VAL A 280 -2.31 -20.11 -35.73
N LEU A 281 -1.95 -21.20 -35.05
CA LEU A 281 -0.56 -21.48 -34.66
C LEU A 281 0.36 -21.57 -35.88
N LYS A 282 -0.08 -22.23 -36.98
CA LYS A 282 0.67 -22.26 -38.21
C LYS A 282 0.94 -20.88 -38.80
N LYS A 283 -0.04 -19.96 -38.76
CA LYS A 283 0.15 -18.58 -39.18
C LYS A 283 1.14 -17.83 -38.25
N LEU A 284 1.09 -18.07 -36.94
CA LEU A 284 2.03 -17.50 -35.98
C LEU A 284 3.44 -18.07 -36.21
N ARG A 285 3.59 -19.38 -36.48
CA ARG A 285 4.87 -20.02 -36.78
C ARG A 285 5.53 -19.42 -38.02
N ALA A 286 4.75 -19.24 -39.09
CA ALA A 286 5.24 -18.65 -40.34
C ALA A 286 5.81 -17.21 -40.21
N ARG A 287 5.41 -16.53 -39.14
CA ARG A 287 5.85 -15.15 -38.81
C ARG A 287 6.89 -15.10 -37.68
N SER A 288 7.04 -16.21 -36.98
CA SER A 288 7.97 -16.33 -35.88
C SER A 288 9.38 -16.55 -36.42
N ARG A 289 10.38 -16.00 -35.78
CA ARG A 289 11.77 -16.35 -36.05
C ARG A 289 12.11 -17.71 -35.44
N PRO A 290 13.05 -18.47 -36.01
CA PRO A 290 13.37 -19.83 -35.50
C PRO A 290 13.74 -19.86 -34.02
N GLU A 291 14.41 -18.80 -33.52
CA GLU A 291 14.92 -18.70 -32.14
C GLU A 291 13.86 -18.17 -31.15
N ALA A 292 12.66 -17.83 -31.62
CA ALA A 292 11.64 -17.27 -30.75
C ALA A 292 11.13 -18.31 -29.75
N ARG A 293 11.32 -18.02 -28.48
CA ARG A 293 10.83 -18.85 -27.38
C ARG A 293 9.30 -18.85 -27.32
N TYR A 294 8.73 -17.64 -27.36
CA TYR A 294 7.28 -17.47 -27.20
C TYR A 294 6.55 -17.52 -28.53
N VAL A 295 5.35 -18.14 -28.53
CA VAL A 295 4.43 -18.13 -29.66
C VAL A 295 4.04 -16.72 -30.07
N LEU A 296 3.86 -15.87 -29.07
CA LEU A 296 3.53 -14.45 -29.19
C LEU A 296 4.69 -13.59 -28.67
N SER A 297 5.79 -13.54 -29.42
CA SER A 297 6.97 -12.76 -29.04
C SER A 297 6.77 -11.27 -29.26
N ALA A 298 7.46 -10.43 -28.48
CA ALA A 298 7.51 -9.00 -28.71
C ALA A 298 8.21 -8.68 -30.05
N PRO A 299 7.78 -7.66 -30.83
CA PRO A 299 8.27 -7.41 -32.19
C PRO A 299 9.78 -7.26 -32.32
N HIS A 300 10.44 -6.70 -31.31
CA HIS A 300 11.89 -6.43 -31.32
C HIS A 300 12.67 -7.21 -30.25
N ARG A 301 12.00 -8.07 -29.46
CA ARG A 301 12.60 -8.82 -28.35
C ARG A 301 12.01 -10.23 -28.27
N MET A 302 12.71 -11.18 -28.88
CA MET A 302 12.23 -12.59 -28.96
C MET A 302 12.31 -13.33 -27.64
N ASP A 303 13.13 -12.83 -26.72
CA ASP A 303 13.22 -13.29 -25.33
C ASP A 303 12.05 -12.86 -24.45
N ARG A 304 11.15 -12.01 -24.99
CA ARG A 304 9.99 -11.49 -24.25
C ARG A 304 8.68 -11.79 -24.97
N PRO A 305 7.62 -12.06 -24.22
CA PRO A 305 6.29 -12.19 -24.78
C PRO A 305 5.72 -10.83 -25.23
N MET A 306 4.70 -10.86 -26.07
CA MET A 306 3.96 -9.65 -26.47
C MET A 306 3.43 -8.85 -25.27
N SER A 307 3.14 -7.57 -25.49
CA SER A 307 2.61 -6.67 -24.44
C SER A 307 1.31 -7.20 -23.84
N GLU A 308 1.12 -7.01 -22.55
CA GLU A 308 -0.13 -7.34 -21.82
C GLU A 308 -1.35 -6.64 -22.41
N ASN A 309 -1.16 -5.45 -22.95
CA ASN A 309 -2.23 -4.61 -23.47
C ASN A 309 -2.50 -4.82 -24.97
N ALA A 310 -1.75 -5.66 -25.67
CA ALA A 310 -1.86 -5.77 -27.13
C ALA A 310 -3.26 -6.20 -27.60
N VAL A 311 -3.86 -7.19 -26.93
CA VAL A 311 -5.24 -7.63 -27.23
C VAL A 311 -6.26 -6.58 -26.81
N LEU A 312 -6.09 -5.94 -25.66
CA LEU A 312 -6.99 -4.87 -25.20
C LEU A 312 -6.94 -3.66 -26.13
N THR A 313 -5.76 -3.30 -26.64
CA THR A 313 -5.60 -2.22 -27.63
C THR A 313 -6.29 -2.56 -28.93
N LEU A 314 -6.20 -3.80 -29.41
CA LEU A 314 -6.94 -4.28 -30.57
C LEU A 314 -8.46 -4.15 -30.36
N ILE A 315 -8.96 -4.69 -29.26
CA ILE A 315 -10.39 -4.67 -28.90
C ILE A 315 -10.91 -3.22 -28.82
N ALA A 316 -10.12 -2.30 -28.22
CA ALA A 316 -10.45 -0.89 -28.15
C ALA A 316 -10.50 -0.24 -29.54
N ARG A 317 -9.55 -0.58 -30.44
CA ARG A 317 -9.53 -0.09 -31.83
C ARG A 317 -10.74 -0.56 -32.63
N MET A 318 -11.19 -1.79 -32.37
CA MET A 318 -12.41 -2.35 -32.98
C MET A 318 -13.72 -1.74 -32.44
N GLY A 319 -13.65 -0.80 -31.51
CA GLY A 319 -14.83 -0.10 -30.95
C GLY A 319 -15.47 -0.79 -29.74
N TYR A 320 -14.82 -1.79 -29.13
CA TYR A 320 -15.34 -2.55 -27.99
C TYR A 320 -14.75 -2.08 -26.63
N ARG A 321 -14.21 -0.86 -26.57
CA ARG A 321 -13.67 -0.32 -25.33
C ARG A 321 -14.79 -0.11 -24.30
N GLY A 322 -14.73 -0.82 -23.17
CA GLY A 322 -15.72 -0.68 -22.09
C GLY A 322 -17.08 -1.33 -22.36
N ARG A 323 -17.16 -2.22 -23.36
CA ARG A 323 -18.31 -3.08 -23.64
C ARG A 323 -18.02 -4.51 -23.27
#